data_d481e87b74c17ea206d8a15f4a0be26d
#
_entry.id   d481e87b74c17ea206d8a15f4a0be26d
#
_cell.length_a   1.000
_cell.length_b   1.000
_cell.length_c   1.000
_cell.angle_alpha   90.00
_cell.angle_beta   90.00
_cell.angle_gamma   90.00
#
_symmetry.space_group_name_H-M   'P 1'
#
loop_
_entity.id
_entity.type
_entity.pdbx_description
1 polymer ?
#
loop_
_entity_poly.entity_id
_entity_poly.type
_entity_poly.pdbx_seq_one_letter_code
_entity_poly.pdbx_strand_id
1 'polypeptide(L)'
;MTLKQNSSLGIVFILGLLAMLMPLSIDMYLPALPVIAAQYNVPDGSAQMTLSTYILGFALGQLLYGPMADSLGRKPVILGGTLVFAAAAVACALSQTVDMLIVMRFFHGLAAAAASVVINALMRDIYPKDEFSRMMSFVMLVTTIAPLVAPMVGGAVLVWFSWHAIFWILALVALLASLMIGLFIRETLPAERRQPFHLRTTLGNFATLFRHKRVLSYMLASGFSFAGMFSFLSAGPFVYININHVAPQHFGYYFALNIVFLFLMTMFNSRFVRRVGALRMF
;
A
#
# COMPACT_ATOMS: atom_id res chain seq x y z
N MET A 1 1.88 1.99 34.04
CA MET A 1 0.43 2.29 34.02
C MET A 1 -0.17 1.48 32.87
N THR A 2 -0.72 0.32 33.19
CA THR A 2 -1.22 -0.69 32.24
C THR A 2 -2.49 -0.18 31.55
N LEU A 3 -2.38 0.13 30.26
CA LEU A 3 -3.53 0.41 29.42
C LEU A 3 -4.37 -0.87 29.33
N LYS A 4 -5.61 -0.78 29.83
CA LYS A 4 -6.56 -1.89 29.90
C LYS A 4 -6.73 -2.58 28.53
N GLN A 5 -6.75 -3.87 28.56
CA GLN A 5 -6.86 -4.85 27.48
C GLN A 5 -7.99 -4.63 26.45
N ASN A 6 -8.98 -3.79 26.73
CA ASN A 6 -10.09 -3.46 25.84
C ASN A 6 -9.75 -2.45 24.72
N SER A 7 -8.60 -1.78 24.78
CA SER A 7 -8.15 -0.85 23.73
C SER A 7 -7.29 -1.53 22.64
N SER A 8 -6.81 -2.74 22.89
CA SER A 8 -5.85 -3.44 22.02
C SER A 8 -6.45 -3.79 20.64
N LEU A 9 -7.62 -4.40 20.60
CA LEU A 9 -8.26 -4.79 19.31
C LEU A 9 -8.72 -3.58 18.50
N GLY A 10 -9.19 -2.52 19.16
CA GLY A 10 -9.57 -1.28 18.48
C GLY A 10 -8.39 -0.62 17.76
N ILE A 11 -7.22 -0.57 18.40
CA ILE A 11 -6.01 -0.03 17.78
C ILE A 11 -5.57 -0.90 16.59
N VAL A 12 -5.57 -2.21 16.76
CA VAL A 12 -5.23 -3.14 15.66
C VAL A 12 -6.18 -3.00 14.49
N PHE A 13 -7.47 -2.80 14.74
CA PHE A 13 -8.46 -2.54 13.69
C PHE A 13 -8.15 -1.24 12.93
N ILE A 14 -7.85 -0.14 13.65
CA ILE A 14 -7.46 1.15 13.03
C ILE A 14 -6.21 0.98 12.17
N LEU A 15 -5.18 0.32 12.72
CA LEU A 15 -3.93 0.07 11.99
C LEU A 15 -4.14 -0.87 10.80
N GLY A 16 -5.03 -1.86 10.90
CA GLY A 16 -5.46 -2.71 9.81
C GLY A 16 -6.15 -1.92 8.69
N LEU A 17 -7.08 -1.03 9.05
CA LEU A 17 -7.76 -0.14 8.10
C LEU A 17 -6.77 0.76 7.36
N LEU A 18 -5.78 1.30 8.06
CA LEU A 18 -4.71 2.09 7.46
C LEU A 18 -3.82 1.26 6.53
N ALA A 19 -3.49 0.06 6.95
CA ALA A 19 -2.66 -0.85 6.16
C ALA A 19 -3.33 -1.28 4.84
N MET A 20 -4.67 -1.28 4.79
CA MET A 20 -5.44 -1.55 3.57
C MET A 20 -5.39 -0.43 2.54
N LEU A 21 -5.12 0.83 2.91
CA LEU A 21 -5.20 1.98 2.00
C LEU A 21 -4.33 1.78 0.76
N MET A 22 -3.09 1.28 0.94
CA MET A 22 -2.18 1.04 -0.19
C MET A 22 -2.70 -0.05 -1.14
N PRO A 23 -3.00 -1.30 -0.71
CA PRO A 23 -3.53 -2.31 -1.62
C PRO A 23 -4.90 -1.94 -2.20
N LEU A 24 -5.81 -1.32 -1.46
CA LEU A 24 -7.07 -0.84 -2.01
C LEU A 24 -6.86 0.17 -3.14
N SER A 25 -5.90 1.11 -2.99
CA SER A 25 -5.58 2.11 -4.01
C SER A 25 -5.02 1.52 -5.30
N ILE A 26 -4.41 0.35 -5.23
CA ILE A 26 -3.87 -0.38 -6.39
C ILE A 26 -4.94 -1.28 -6.96
N ASP A 27 -5.45 -2.19 -6.15
CA ASP A 27 -6.20 -3.34 -6.64
C ASP A 27 -7.65 -3.00 -7.01
N MET A 28 -8.32 -2.08 -6.30
CA MET A 28 -9.65 -1.57 -6.71
C MET A 28 -9.58 -0.80 -8.04
N TYR A 29 -8.43 -0.21 -8.34
CA TYR A 29 -8.22 0.61 -9.52
C TYR A 29 -7.93 -0.23 -10.78
N LEU A 30 -7.43 -1.47 -10.63
CA LEU A 30 -7.03 -2.32 -11.77
C LEU A 30 -8.12 -2.49 -12.84
N PRO A 31 -9.37 -2.87 -12.51
CA PRO A 31 -10.41 -3.05 -13.53
C PRO A 31 -10.83 -1.73 -14.21
N ALA A 32 -10.48 -0.57 -13.64
CA ALA A 32 -10.76 0.74 -14.21
C ALA A 32 -9.73 1.19 -15.27
N LEU A 33 -8.54 0.60 -15.32
CA LEU A 33 -7.47 1.03 -16.24
C LEU A 33 -7.91 1.06 -17.72
N PRO A 34 -8.54 0.01 -18.27
CA PRO A 34 -9.02 0.05 -19.66
C PRO A 34 -10.13 1.09 -19.87
N VAL A 35 -11.00 1.27 -18.88
CA VAL A 35 -12.10 2.27 -18.93
C VAL A 35 -11.52 3.69 -18.98
N ILE A 36 -10.48 3.97 -18.19
CA ILE A 36 -9.77 5.25 -18.17
C ILE A 36 -9.07 5.53 -19.50
N ALA A 37 -8.37 4.52 -20.06
CA ALA A 37 -7.74 4.65 -21.37
C ALA A 37 -8.76 5.01 -22.45
N ALA A 38 -9.89 4.31 -22.48
CA ALA A 38 -10.98 4.58 -23.42
C ALA A 38 -11.63 5.95 -23.19
N GLN A 39 -11.91 6.35 -21.93
CA GLN A 39 -12.55 7.63 -21.63
C GLN A 39 -11.69 8.84 -22.03
N TYR A 40 -10.38 8.77 -21.79
CA TYR A 40 -9.46 9.85 -22.17
C TYR A 40 -8.94 9.72 -23.61
N ASN A 41 -9.35 8.67 -24.33
CA ASN A 41 -8.88 8.37 -25.68
C ASN A 41 -7.34 8.39 -25.80
N VAL A 42 -6.68 7.67 -24.89
CA VAL A 42 -5.22 7.57 -24.82
C VAL A 42 -4.77 6.12 -24.95
N PRO A 43 -3.51 5.87 -25.39
CA PRO A 43 -2.95 4.52 -25.40
C PRO A 43 -2.98 3.86 -24.02
N ASP A 44 -3.11 2.54 -23.96
CA ASP A 44 -3.12 1.73 -22.74
C ASP A 44 -1.91 2.06 -21.83
N GLY A 45 -0.74 2.28 -22.43
CA GLY A 45 0.47 2.66 -21.70
C GLY A 45 0.32 3.96 -20.88
N SER A 46 -0.46 4.93 -21.35
CA SER A 46 -0.72 6.17 -20.60
C SER A 46 -1.56 5.91 -19.35
N ALA A 47 -2.55 5.03 -19.43
CA ALA A 47 -3.32 4.62 -18.25
C ALA A 47 -2.45 3.80 -17.28
N GLN A 48 -1.57 2.93 -17.78
CA GLN A 48 -0.62 2.16 -16.97
C GLN A 48 0.39 3.05 -16.24
N MET A 49 0.78 4.20 -16.82
CA MET A 49 1.64 5.19 -16.18
C MET A 49 1.04 5.72 -14.88
N THR A 50 -0.27 5.80 -14.75
CA THR A 50 -0.95 6.23 -13.51
C THR A 50 -0.65 5.28 -12.34
N LEU A 51 -0.55 3.97 -12.61
CA LEU A 51 -0.16 2.98 -11.61
C LEU A 51 1.34 3.05 -11.31
N SER A 52 2.18 3.20 -12.33
CA SER A 52 3.63 3.30 -12.19
C SER A 52 4.05 4.52 -11.37
N THR A 53 3.43 5.67 -11.61
CA THR A 53 3.71 6.90 -10.85
C THR A 53 3.23 6.82 -9.41
N TYR A 54 2.12 6.12 -9.13
CA TYR A 54 1.70 5.82 -7.76
C TYR A 54 2.76 5.03 -7.01
N ILE A 55 3.30 3.96 -7.62
CA ILE A 55 4.36 3.14 -7.01
C ILE A 55 5.66 3.94 -6.83
N LEU A 56 6.02 4.78 -7.79
CA LEU A 56 7.17 5.68 -7.66
C LEU A 56 7.00 6.63 -6.47
N GLY A 57 5.84 7.27 -6.36
CA GLY A 57 5.51 8.12 -5.21
C GLY A 57 5.58 7.37 -3.89
N PHE A 58 5.00 6.17 -3.84
CA PHE A 58 5.04 5.29 -2.67
C PHE A 58 6.47 4.93 -2.27
N ALA A 59 7.32 4.55 -3.23
CA ALA A 59 8.72 4.22 -2.99
C ALA A 59 9.51 5.40 -2.42
N LEU A 60 9.32 6.61 -2.95
CA LEU A 60 9.96 7.83 -2.43
C LEU A 60 9.43 8.18 -1.03
N GLY A 61 8.13 8.01 -0.79
CA GLY A 61 7.53 8.21 0.52
C GLY A 61 8.11 7.29 1.59
N GLN A 62 8.42 6.04 1.26
CA GLN A 62 9.07 5.09 2.17
C GLN A 62 10.39 5.63 2.73
N LEU A 63 11.15 6.37 1.93
CA LEU A 63 12.42 6.97 2.35
C LEU A 63 12.22 8.17 3.29
N LEU A 64 11.10 8.89 3.15
CA LEU A 64 10.86 10.14 3.86
C LEU A 64 10.13 9.94 5.20
N TYR A 65 9.09 9.11 5.21
CA TYR A 65 8.20 9.02 6.37
C TYR A 65 8.83 8.37 7.61
N GLY A 66 9.85 7.52 7.45
CA GLY A 66 10.60 6.96 8.58
C GLY A 66 11.26 8.07 9.43
N PRO A 67 12.22 8.80 8.86
CA PRO A 67 12.87 9.92 9.54
C PRO A 67 11.91 11.03 9.99
N MET A 68 10.87 11.32 9.20
CA MET A 68 9.84 12.28 9.61
C MET A 68 9.11 11.83 10.87
N ALA A 69 8.74 10.56 10.97
CA ALA A 69 8.05 10.01 12.14
C ALA A 69 8.96 9.92 13.37
N ASP A 70 10.28 9.77 13.17
CA ASP A 70 11.27 9.82 14.26
C ASP A 70 11.49 11.26 14.77
N SER A 71 11.28 12.27 13.94
CA SER A 71 11.52 13.65 14.28
C SER A 71 10.27 14.41 14.75
N LEU A 72 9.15 14.25 14.08
CA LEU A 72 7.91 14.97 14.35
C LEU A 72 7.00 14.21 15.35
N GLY A 73 7.20 12.91 15.48
CA GLY A 73 6.32 12.02 16.23
C GLY A 73 5.49 11.12 15.31
N ARG A 74 5.02 10.00 15.86
CA ARG A 74 4.28 8.97 15.08
C ARG A 74 2.89 9.46 14.67
N LYS A 75 2.13 10.01 15.65
CA LYS A 75 0.74 10.44 15.42
C LYS A 75 0.64 11.60 14.41
N PRO A 76 1.40 12.70 14.51
CA PRO A 76 1.31 13.80 13.53
C PRO A 76 1.62 13.33 12.11
N VAL A 77 2.61 12.46 11.94
CA VAL A 77 3.05 12.01 10.62
C VAL A 77 2.03 11.06 9.99
N ILE A 78 1.49 10.09 10.73
CA ILE A 78 0.48 9.18 10.18
C ILE A 78 -0.83 9.91 9.90
N LEU A 79 -1.25 10.83 10.77
CA LEU A 79 -2.45 11.63 10.59
C LEU A 79 -2.31 12.56 9.38
N GLY A 80 -1.22 13.33 9.31
CA GLY A 80 -0.93 14.22 8.19
C GLY A 80 -0.83 13.46 6.86
N GLY A 81 -0.10 12.34 6.84
CA GLY A 81 0.02 11.50 5.66
C GLY A 81 -1.31 10.92 5.19
N THR A 82 -2.17 10.47 6.12
CA THR A 82 -3.50 9.94 5.78
C THR A 82 -4.46 11.04 5.29
N LEU A 83 -4.37 12.26 5.82
CA LEU A 83 -5.13 13.41 5.32
C LEU A 83 -4.65 13.83 3.92
N VAL A 84 -3.35 13.86 3.68
CA VAL A 84 -2.79 14.12 2.33
C VAL A 84 -3.20 13.03 1.35
N PHE A 85 -3.25 11.76 1.79
CA PHE A 85 -3.77 10.66 0.98
C PHE A 85 -5.24 10.91 0.59
N ALA A 86 -6.09 11.29 1.53
CA ALA A 86 -7.49 11.60 1.25
C ALA A 86 -7.62 12.77 0.25
N ALA A 87 -6.86 13.85 0.44
CA ALA A 87 -6.85 14.99 -0.48
C ALA A 87 -6.36 14.60 -1.88
N ALA A 88 -5.30 13.79 -1.97
CA ALA A 88 -4.79 13.28 -3.24
C ALA A 88 -5.78 12.33 -3.93
N ALA A 89 -6.51 11.51 -3.18
CA ALA A 89 -7.59 10.68 -3.72
C ALA A 89 -8.71 11.56 -4.30
N VAL A 90 -9.14 12.62 -3.60
CA VAL A 90 -10.09 13.59 -4.14
C VAL A 90 -9.56 14.25 -5.42
N ALA A 91 -8.28 14.64 -5.44
CA ALA A 91 -7.67 15.22 -6.64
C ALA A 91 -7.62 14.23 -7.82
N CYS A 92 -7.38 12.93 -7.56
CA CYS A 92 -7.52 11.88 -8.57
C CYS A 92 -8.97 11.75 -9.07
N ALA A 93 -9.96 11.81 -8.18
CA ALA A 93 -11.37 11.76 -8.54
C ALA A 93 -11.81 12.96 -9.40
N LEU A 94 -11.18 14.10 -9.25
CA LEU A 94 -11.48 15.34 -9.99
C LEU A 94 -10.62 15.52 -11.25
N SER A 95 -9.76 14.54 -11.59
CA SER A 95 -8.88 14.65 -12.75
C SER A 95 -9.69 14.68 -14.05
N GLN A 96 -9.39 15.66 -14.90
CA GLN A 96 -10.03 15.86 -16.20
C GLN A 96 -9.18 15.35 -17.37
N THR A 97 -7.90 15.06 -17.14
CA THR A 97 -6.97 14.55 -18.13
C THR A 97 -6.14 13.41 -17.54
N VAL A 98 -5.61 12.54 -18.41
CA VAL A 98 -4.73 11.45 -17.96
C VAL A 98 -3.44 11.98 -17.34
N ASP A 99 -2.89 13.09 -17.85
CA ASP A 99 -1.67 13.69 -17.31
C ASP A 99 -1.89 14.24 -15.90
N MET A 100 -3.03 14.89 -15.65
CA MET A 100 -3.41 15.31 -14.30
C MET A 100 -3.54 14.08 -13.38
N LEU A 101 -4.17 13.01 -13.84
CA LEU A 101 -4.31 11.80 -13.07
C LEU A 101 -2.94 11.17 -12.75
N ILE A 102 -2.01 11.12 -13.72
CA ILE A 102 -0.63 10.63 -13.53
C ILE A 102 0.07 11.40 -12.41
N VAL A 103 -0.02 12.73 -12.44
CA VAL A 103 0.61 13.58 -11.41
C VAL A 103 -0.06 13.39 -10.05
N MET A 104 -1.39 13.37 -9.99
CA MET A 104 -2.11 13.20 -8.72
C MET A 104 -1.88 11.81 -8.12
N ARG A 105 -1.75 10.77 -8.95
CA ARG A 105 -1.39 9.42 -8.52
C ARG A 105 -0.01 9.35 -7.89
N PHE A 106 0.96 10.13 -8.36
CA PHE A 106 2.27 10.25 -7.70
C PHE A 106 2.13 10.74 -6.25
N PHE A 107 1.40 11.83 -6.03
CA PHE A 107 1.18 12.37 -4.67
C PHE A 107 0.33 11.44 -3.81
N HIS A 108 -0.64 10.76 -4.42
CA HIS A 108 -1.46 9.76 -3.74
C HIS A 108 -0.60 8.58 -3.23
N GLY A 109 0.32 8.08 -4.07
CA GLY A 109 1.28 7.05 -3.68
C GLY A 109 2.27 7.53 -2.60
N LEU A 110 2.80 8.74 -2.78
CA LEU A 110 3.69 9.35 -1.79
C LEU A 110 3.03 9.39 -0.40
N ALA A 111 1.78 9.82 -0.33
CA ALA A 111 1.02 9.90 0.92
C ALA A 111 0.69 8.51 1.51
N ALA A 112 0.41 7.52 0.66
CA ALA A 112 0.12 6.15 1.10
C ALA A 112 1.28 5.51 1.90
N ALA A 113 2.51 5.90 1.61
CA ALA A 113 3.69 5.40 2.31
C ALA A 113 3.73 5.77 3.81
N ALA A 114 3.07 6.86 4.21
CA ALA A 114 3.02 7.26 5.61
C ALA A 114 2.42 6.17 6.50
N ALA A 115 1.27 5.61 6.11
CA ALA A 115 0.64 4.51 6.84
C ALA A 115 1.55 3.28 6.88
N SER A 116 2.06 2.85 5.73
CA SER A 116 2.91 1.66 5.60
C SER A 116 4.15 1.70 6.51
N VAL A 117 4.81 2.87 6.60
CA VAL A 117 6.02 3.04 7.41
C VAL A 117 5.70 3.18 8.90
N VAL A 118 4.73 4.05 9.24
CA VAL A 118 4.49 4.43 10.63
C VAL A 118 3.75 3.33 11.41
N ILE A 119 2.92 2.49 10.76
CA ILE A 119 2.26 1.35 11.41
C ILE A 119 3.27 0.44 12.12
N ASN A 120 4.37 0.08 11.44
CA ASN A 120 5.41 -0.76 12.01
C ASN A 120 6.06 -0.15 13.26
N ALA A 121 6.25 1.16 13.26
CA ALA A 121 6.81 1.89 14.39
C ALA A 121 5.80 1.96 15.56
N LEU A 122 4.55 2.33 15.27
CA LEU A 122 3.47 2.36 16.27
C LEU A 122 3.26 1.00 16.93
N MET A 123 3.26 -0.08 16.15
CA MET A 123 3.10 -1.43 16.68
C MET A 123 4.23 -1.79 17.66
N ARG A 124 5.48 -1.41 17.36
CA ARG A 124 6.63 -1.63 18.25
C ARG A 124 6.59 -0.77 19.49
N ASP A 125 6.04 0.43 19.39
CA ASP A 125 5.94 1.36 20.52
C ASP A 125 4.80 0.97 21.47
N ILE A 126 3.70 0.40 20.96
CA ILE A 126 2.47 0.09 21.73
C ILE A 126 2.54 -1.31 22.35
N TYR A 127 3.07 -2.31 21.62
CA TYR A 127 3.02 -3.71 22.06
C TYR A 127 4.39 -4.22 22.54
N PRO A 128 4.45 -4.95 23.67
CA PRO A 128 5.65 -5.65 24.09
C PRO A 128 6.05 -6.72 23.06
N LYS A 129 7.33 -7.14 23.10
CA LYS A 129 7.89 -8.06 22.09
C LYS A 129 7.07 -9.34 21.89
N ASP A 130 6.52 -9.88 22.98
CA ASP A 130 5.75 -11.14 22.97
C ASP A 130 4.40 -10.98 22.28
N GLU A 131 3.77 -9.81 22.37
CA GLU A 131 2.48 -9.52 21.74
C GLU A 131 2.63 -8.93 20.33
N PHE A 132 3.75 -8.27 20.05
CA PHE A 132 4.00 -7.61 18.76
C PHE A 132 3.73 -8.54 17.57
N SER A 133 4.32 -9.74 17.57
CA SER A 133 4.15 -10.70 16.46
C SER A 133 2.70 -11.10 16.25
N ARG A 134 1.96 -11.30 17.34
CA ARG A 134 0.54 -11.67 17.28
C ARG A 134 -0.30 -10.54 16.73
N MET A 135 -0.12 -9.32 17.22
CA MET A 135 -0.90 -8.16 16.79
C MET A 135 -0.55 -7.78 15.35
N MET A 136 0.73 -7.86 14.97
CA MET A 136 1.18 -7.63 13.60
C MET A 136 0.59 -8.66 12.63
N SER A 137 0.40 -9.91 13.05
CA SER A 137 -0.25 -10.93 12.23
C SER A 137 -1.69 -10.56 11.86
N PHE A 138 -2.44 -9.88 12.72
CA PHE A 138 -3.79 -9.38 12.38
C PHE A 138 -3.72 -8.27 11.32
N VAL A 139 -2.77 -7.34 11.42
CA VAL A 139 -2.56 -6.31 10.41
C VAL A 139 -2.18 -6.97 9.07
N MET A 140 -1.27 -7.94 9.10
CA MET A 140 -0.86 -8.70 7.92
C MET A 140 -2.02 -9.49 7.29
N LEU A 141 -2.90 -10.08 8.10
CA LEU A 141 -4.08 -10.78 7.61
C LEU A 141 -4.98 -9.84 6.78
N VAL A 142 -5.21 -8.64 7.30
CA VAL A 142 -6.01 -7.62 6.62
C VAL A 142 -5.38 -7.22 5.28
N THR A 143 -4.07 -6.97 5.25
CA THR A 143 -3.34 -6.63 4.01
C THR A 143 -3.28 -7.78 3.00
N THR A 144 -3.36 -9.03 3.46
CA THR A 144 -3.40 -10.21 2.58
C THR A 144 -4.79 -10.43 1.97
N ILE A 145 -5.85 -10.11 2.71
CA ILE A 145 -7.24 -10.23 2.22
C ILE A 145 -7.60 -9.08 1.28
N ALA A 146 -7.05 -7.89 1.50
CA ALA A 146 -7.37 -6.71 0.72
C ALA A 146 -7.20 -6.92 -0.81
N PRO A 147 -6.08 -7.46 -1.34
CA PRO A 147 -5.94 -7.74 -2.76
C PRO A 147 -6.93 -8.76 -3.32
N LEU A 148 -7.44 -9.66 -2.49
CA LEU A 148 -8.45 -10.63 -2.92
C LEU A 148 -9.80 -9.96 -3.19
N VAL A 149 -10.20 -9.04 -2.33
CA VAL A 149 -11.51 -8.40 -2.34
C VAL A 149 -11.51 -7.11 -3.17
N ALA A 150 -10.41 -6.36 -3.19
CA ALA A 150 -10.34 -5.03 -3.78
C ALA A 150 -10.70 -4.98 -5.27
N PRO A 151 -10.19 -5.86 -6.17
CA PRO A 151 -10.58 -5.83 -7.58
C PRO A 151 -12.05 -6.18 -7.80
N MET A 152 -12.63 -7.03 -6.94
CA MET A 152 -14.06 -7.37 -6.99
C MET A 152 -14.91 -6.15 -6.64
N VAL A 153 -14.54 -5.43 -5.58
CA VAL A 153 -15.22 -4.19 -5.18
C VAL A 153 -15.04 -3.12 -6.25
N GLY A 154 -13.82 -2.96 -6.78
CA GLY A 154 -13.54 -2.03 -7.89
C GLY A 154 -14.37 -2.32 -9.12
N GLY A 155 -14.45 -3.59 -9.53
CA GLY A 155 -15.27 -4.04 -10.65
C GLY A 155 -16.77 -3.82 -10.40
N ALA A 156 -17.27 -4.09 -9.18
CA ALA A 156 -18.66 -3.84 -8.81
C ALA A 156 -19.00 -2.34 -8.82
N VAL A 157 -18.09 -1.48 -8.38
CA VAL A 157 -18.26 -0.02 -8.46
C VAL A 157 -18.46 0.43 -9.92
N LEU A 158 -17.72 -0.15 -10.86
CA LEU A 158 -17.82 0.20 -12.28
C LEU A 158 -19.15 -0.18 -12.93
N VAL A 159 -19.92 -1.08 -12.32
CA VAL A 159 -21.27 -1.44 -12.84
C VAL A 159 -22.27 -0.29 -12.64
N TRP A 160 -22.19 0.42 -11.51
CA TRP A 160 -23.17 1.41 -11.09
C TRP A 160 -22.65 2.85 -11.14
N PHE A 161 -21.34 3.01 -11.09
CA PHE A 161 -20.68 4.30 -10.99
C PHE A 161 -19.50 4.38 -11.96
N SER A 162 -18.99 5.59 -12.18
CA SER A 162 -17.74 5.79 -12.92
C SER A 162 -16.51 5.44 -12.05
N TRP A 163 -15.37 5.27 -12.69
CA TRP A 163 -14.08 5.00 -11.99
C TRP A 163 -13.70 6.07 -10.95
N HIS A 164 -14.20 7.29 -11.10
CA HIS A 164 -14.01 8.38 -10.12
C HIS A 164 -14.52 7.99 -8.73
N ALA A 165 -15.60 7.19 -8.67
CA ALA A 165 -16.17 6.73 -7.41
C ALA A 165 -15.20 5.88 -6.58
N ILE A 166 -14.26 5.17 -7.23
CA ILE A 166 -13.21 4.41 -6.53
C ILE A 166 -12.38 5.36 -5.66
N PHE A 167 -11.97 6.51 -6.21
CA PHE A 167 -11.19 7.49 -5.47
C PHE A 167 -11.99 8.20 -4.36
N TRP A 168 -13.29 8.44 -4.59
CA TRP A 168 -14.17 8.96 -3.53
C TRP A 168 -14.31 7.98 -2.36
N ILE A 169 -14.42 6.68 -2.64
CA ILE A 169 -14.43 5.63 -1.61
C ILE A 169 -13.10 5.63 -0.84
N LEU A 170 -11.96 5.69 -1.54
CA LEU A 170 -10.64 5.74 -0.92
C LEU A 170 -10.47 6.98 -0.04
N ALA A 171 -10.94 8.14 -0.51
CA ALA A 171 -10.92 9.39 0.26
C ALA A 171 -11.77 9.27 1.54
N LEU A 172 -12.97 8.71 1.43
CA LEU A 172 -13.85 8.49 2.58
C LEU A 172 -13.23 7.55 3.61
N VAL A 173 -12.69 6.41 3.17
CA VAL A 173 -12.00 5.46 4.06
C VAL A 173 -10.80 6.11 4.75
N ALA A 174 -10.02 6.91 4.02
CA ALA A 174 -8.88 7.62 4.60
C ALA A 174 -9.31 8.70 5.61
N LEU A 175 -10.39 9.43 5.35
CA LEU A 175 -10.95 10.41 6.30
C LEU A 175 -11.47 9.73 7.56
N LEU A 176 -12.17 8.62 7.43
CA LEU A 176 -12.62 7.81 8.57
C LEU A 176 -11.43 7.30 9.39
N ALA A 177 -10.41 6.77 8.71
CA ALA A 177 -9.17 6.34 9.36
C ALA A 177 -8.47 7.51 10.08
N SER A 178 -8.38 8.68 9.46
CA SER A 178 -7.82 9.91 10.06
C SER A 178 -8.58 10.33 11.31
N LEU A 179 -9.90 10.29 11.27
CA LEU A 179 -10.74 10.58 12.43
C LEU A 179 -10.47 9.59 13.58
N MET A 180 -10.40 8.30 13.26
CA MET A 180 -10.10 7.26 14.26
C MET A 180 -8.70 7.41 14.85
N ILE A 181 -7.68 7.75 14.04
CA ILE A 181 -6.33 8.07 14.53
C ILE A 181 -6.40 9.27 15.48
N GLY A 182 -7.06 10.33 15.08
CA GLY A 182 -7.19 11.56 15.86
C GLY A 182 -7.77 11.31 17.26
N LEU A 183 -8.84 10.49 17.31
CA LEU A 183 -9.59 10.21 18.54
C LEU A 183 -8.96 9.14 19.43
N PHE A 184 -8.43 8.05 18.85
CA PHE A 184 -8.09 6.85 19.61
C PHE A 184 -6.59 6.58 19.72
N ILE A 185 -5.76 7.10 18.81
CA ILE A 185 -4.31 6.90 18.87
C ILE A 185 -3.67 8.10 19.57
N ARG A 186 -2.90 7.81 20.62
CA ARG A 186 -2.07 8.79 21.30
C ARG A 186 -0.68 8.81 20.69
N GLU A 187 0.05 9.94 20.88
CA GLU A 187 1.46 10.00 20.50
C GLU A 187 2.26 8.98 21.32
N THR A 188 3.06 8.18 20.64
CA THR A 188 3.86 7.12 21.26
C THR A 188 5.33 7.49 21.39
N LEU A 189 5.81 8.50 20.63
CA LEU A 189 7.18 8.97 20.69
C LEU A 189 7.31 10.24 21.54
N PRO A 190 7.81 10.15 22.80
CA PRO A 190 8.03 11.30 23.66
C PRO A 190 8.95 12.33 22.98
N ALA A 191 8.74 13.62 23.29
CA ALA A 191 9.50 14.71 22.68
C ALA A 191 11.01 14.58 22.89
N GLU A 192 11.42 14.06 24.06
CA GLU A 192 12.82 13.87 24.47
C GLU A 192 13.54 12.77 23.64
N ARG A 193 12.78 11.87 23.01
CA ARG A 193 13.32 10.78 22.18
C ARG A 193 13.29 11.08 20.69
N ARG A 194 12.74 12.23 20.30
CA ARG A 194 12.69 12.65 18.90
C ARG A 194 14.09 12.98 18.40
N GLN A 195 14.39 12.51 17.21
CA GLN A 195 15.67 12.79 16.55
C GLN A 195 15.49 13.91 15.52
N PRO A 196 16.42 14.87 15.42
CA PRO A 196 16.30 15.91 14.40
C PRO A 196 16.33 15.30 12.99
N PHE A 197 15.47 15.82 12.12
CA PHE A 197 15.38 15.36 10.74
C PHE A 197 16.61 15.80 9.94
N HIS A 198 17.41 14.83 9.52
CA HIS A 198 18.60 15.05 8.71
C HIS A 198 18.53 14.23 7.41
N LEU A 199 17.98 14.81 6.35
CA LEU A 199 17.87 14.14 5.04
C LEU A 199 19.22 13.63 4.53
N ARG A 200 20.29 14.41 4.72
CA ARG A 200 21.65 14.03 4.32
C ARG A 200 22.14 12.74 5.01
N THR A 201 21.87 12.62 6.30
CA THR A 201 22.22 11.41 7.06
C THR A 201 21.40 10.21 6.59
N THR A 202 20.12 10.41 6.36
CA THR A 202 19.23 9.36 5.84
C THR A 202 19.70 8.86 4.47
N LEU A 203 19.96 9.76 3.53
CA LEU A 203 20.49 9.41 2.21
C LEU A 203 21.88 8.75 2.30
N GLY A 204 22.74 9.19 3.21
CA GLY A 204 24.04 8.58 3.47
C GLY A 204 23.93 7.14 3.97
N ASN A 205 22.97 6.86 4.85
CA ASN A 205 22.70 5.51 5.33
C ASN A 205 22.24 4.59 4.19
N PHE A 206 21.34 5.06 3.32
CA PHE A 206 20.94 4.31 2.12
C PHE A 206 22.10 4.07 1.17
N ALA A 207 22.93 5.11 0.90
CA ALA A 207 24.10 4.96 0.06
C ALA A 207 25.09 3.90 0.60
N THR A 208 25.22 3.79 1.92
CA THR A 208 26.02 2.76 2.57
C THR A 208 25.44 1.36 2.33
N LEU A 209 24.12 1.19 2.41
CA LEU A 209 23.45 -0.08 2.11
C LEU A 209 23.66 -0.52 0.66
N PHE A 210 23.57 0.41 -0.30
CA PHE A 210 23.82 0.13 -1.73
C PHE A 210 25.28 -0.26 -2.05
N ARG A 211 26.24 0.13 -1.21
CA ARG A 211 27.65 -0.29 -1.36
C ARG A 211 27.90 -1.73 -0.90
N HIS A 212 27.01 -2.29 -0.07
CA HIS A 212 27.11 -3.68 0.37
C HIS A 212 26.59 -4.64 -0.71
N LYS A 213 27.49 -5.29 -1.46
CA LYS A 213 27.16 -6.19 -2.58
C LYS A 213 26.09 -7.24 -2.23
N ARG A 214 26.16 -7.87 -1.05
CA ARG A 214 25.18 -8.87 -0.61
C ARG A 214 23.79 -8.26 -0.42
N VAL A 215 23.71 -7.09 0.23
CA VAL A 215 22.46 -6.36 0.43
C VAL A 215 21.86 -5.96 -0.91
N LEU A 216 22.70 -5.40 -1.79
CA LEU A 216 22.29 -5.00 -3.13
C LEU A 216 21.76 -6.20 -3.94
N SER A 217 22.41 -7.38 -3.88
CA SER A 217 21.93 -8.59 -4.57
C SER A 217 20.53 -8.99 -4.11
N TYR A 218 20.27 -9.00 -2.80
CA TYR A 218 18.94 -9.33 -2.28
C TYR A 218 17.90 -8.26 -2.63
N MET A 219 18.29 -6.99 -2.58
CA MET A 219 17.41 -5.88 -3.00
C MET A 219 17.03 -6.00 -4.48
N LEU A 220 17.99 -6.27 -5.36
CA LEU A 220 17.76 -6.45 -6.79
C LEU A 220 16.88 -7.69 -7.07
N ALA A 221 17.18 -8.83 -6.45
CA ALA A 221 16.36 -10.03 -6.61
C ALA A 221 14.90 -9.79 -6.20
N SER A 222 14.68 -9.17 -5.03
CA SER A 222 13.34 -8.79 -4.58
C SER A 222 12.69 -7.75 -5.49
N GLY A 223 13.46 -6.76 -5.97
CA GLY A 223 12.99 -5.73 -6.87
C GLY A 223 12.55 -6.28 -8.22
N PHE A 224 13.30 -7.20 -8.83
CA PHE A 224 12.92 -7.86 -10.08
C PHE A 224 11.69 -8.75 -9.91
N SER A 225 11.57 -9.48 -8.80
CA SER A 225 10.37 -10.27 -8.49
C SER A 225 9.14 -9.37 -8.36
N PHE A 226 9.29 -8.24 -7.67
CA PHE A 226 8.21 -7.26 -7.51
C PHE A 226 7.85 -6.59 -8.85
N ALA A 227 8.85 -6.25 -9.68
CA ALA A 227 8.64 -5.70 -11.02
C ALA A 227 7.86 -6.66 -11.91
N GLY A 228 8.19 -7.97 -11.88
CA GLY A 228 7.43 -9.01 -12.61
C GLY A 228 5.97 -9.08 -12.16
N MET A 229 5.71 -9.07 -10.86
CA MET A 229 4.36 -9.02 -10.31
C MET A 229 3.62 -7.75 -10.77
N PHE A 230 4.26 -6.59 -10.69
CA PHE A 230 3.64 -5.32 -11.11
C PHE A 230 3.42 -5.23 -12.62
N SER A 231 4.25 -5.85 -13.45
CA SER A 231 4.02 -5.98 -14.89
C SER A 231 2.71 -6.73 -15.15
N PHE A 232 2.46 -7.82 -14.41
CA PHE A 232 1.18 -8.53 -14.47
C PHE A 232 0.02 -7.66 -13.99
N LEU A 233 0.16 -6.95 -12.87
CA LEU A 233 -0.90 -6.05 -12.36
C LEU A 233 -1.24 -4.95 -13.37
N SER A 234 -0.24 -4.38 -14.02
CA SER A 234 -0.41 -3.27 -14.96
C SER A 234 -0.99 -3.72 -16.30
N ALA A 235 -0.54 -4.84 -16.86
CA ALA A 235 -0.96 -5.35 -18.15
C ALA A 235 -2.22 -6.24 -18.06
N GLY A 236 -2.39 -6.95 -16.94
CA GLY A 236 -3.46 -7.93 -16.76
C GLY A 236 -4.86 -7.41 -17.09
N PRO A 237 -5.31 -6.26 -16.59
CA PRO A 237 -6.63 -5.72 -16.91
C PRO A 237 -6.87 -5.56 -18.41
N PHE A 238 -5.88 -5.10 -19.16
CA PHE A 238 -5.99 -4.95 -20.63
C PHE A 238 -6.08 -6.30 -21.33
N VAL A 239 -5.29 -7.28 -20.90
CA VAL A 239 -5.34 -8.64 -21.46
C VAL A 239 -6.69 -9.30 -21.18
N TYR A 240 -7.18 -9.26 -19.96
CA TYR A 240 -8.44 -9.88 -19.61
C TYR A 240 -9.64 -9.14 -20.20
N ILE A 241 -9.68 -7.81 -20.09
CA ILE A 241 -10.86 -7.01 -20.45
C ILE A 241 -10.88 -6.70 -21.94
N ASN A 242 -9.77 -6.17 -22.50
CA ASN A 242 -9.76 -5.73 -23.91
C ASN A 242 -9.54 -6.88 -24.88
N ILE A 243 -8.59 -7.80 -24.59
CA ILE A 243 -8.25 -8.90 -25.52
C ILE A 243 -9.19 -10.08 -25.35
N ASN A 244 -9.46 -10.51 -24.10
CA ASN A 244 -10.30 -11.66 -23.81
C ASN A 244 -11.77 -11.31 -23.57
N HIS A 245 -12.16 -10.03 -23.70
CA HIS A 245 -13.53 -9.53 -23.55
C HIS A 245 -14.21 -9.89 -22.23
N VAL A 246 -13.42 -10.03 -21.15
CA VAL A 246 -13.94 -10.24 -19.80
C VAL A 246 -14.55 -8.93 -19.33
N ALA A 247 -15.80 -8.97 -18.86
CA ALA A 247 -16.43 -7.78 -18.30
C ALA A 247 -15.64 -7.25 -17.07
N PRO A 248 -15.44 -5.93 -16.92
CA PRO A 248 -14.63 -5.35 -15.83
C PRO A 248 -15.03 -5.84 -14.44
N GLN A 249 -16.33 -6.06 -14.19
CA GLN A 249 -16.84 -6.60 -12.93
C GLN A 249 -16.40 -8.04 -12.65
N HIS A 250 -16.08 -8.82 -13.67
CA HIS A 250 -15.64 -10.20 -13.54
C HIS A 250 -14.11 -10.33 -13.42
N PHE A 251 -13.35 -9.28 -13.74
CA PHE A 251 -11.89 -9.28 -13.64
C PHE A 251 -11.40 -9.71 -12.24
N GLY A 252 -12.10 -9.26 -11.19
CA GLY A 252 -11.77 -9.60 -9.81
C GLY A 252 -11.74 -11.11 -9.52
N TYR A 253 -12.58 -11.92 -10.19
CA TYR A 253 -12.57 -13.38 -10.00
C TYR A 253 -11.32 -14.03 -10.58
N TYR A 254 -10.86 -13.60 -11.75
CA TYR A 254 -9.61 -14.07 -12.36
C TYR A 254 -8.41 -13.63 -11.54
N PHE A 255 -8.44 -12.41 -11.04
CA PHE A 255 -7.40 -11.91 -10.15
C PHE A 255 -7.35 -12.69 -8.81
N ALA A 256 -8.50 -12.98 -8.21
CA ALA A 256 -8.62 -13.78 -7.01
C ALA A 256 -7.98 -15.16 -7.15
N LEU A 257 -8.12 -15.79 -8.31
CA LEU A 257 -7.51 -17.08 -8.61
C LEU A 257 -5.97 -17.01 -8.48
N ASN A 258 -5.34 -15.95 -8.98
CA ASN A 258 -3.90 -15.74 -8.82
C ASN A 258 -3.49 -15.61 -7.34
N ILE A 259 -4.29 -14.90 -6.54
CA ILE A 259 -4.02 -14.75 -5.10
C ILE A 259 -4.15 -16.08 -4.38
N VAL A 260 -5.13 -16.92 -4.75
CA VAL A 260 -5.27 -18.28 -4.20
C VAL A 260 -4.05 -19.12 -4.54
N PHE A 261 -3.57 -19.10 -5.78
CA PHE A 261 -2.36 -19.83 -6.18
C PHE A 261 -1.11 -19.30 -5.44
N LEU A 262 -0.97 -17.98 -5.30
CA LEU A 262 0.11 -17.38 -4.53
C LEU A 262 0.09 -17.86 -3.07
N PHE A 263 -1.08 -17.91 -2.46
CA PHE A 263 -1.26 -18.41 -1.10
C PHE A 263 -0.87 -19.90 -0.97
N LEU A 264 -1.32 -20.74 -1.90
CA LEU A 264 -0.98 -22.16 -1.94
C LEU A 264 0.54 -22.35 -2.11
N MET A 265 1.18 -21.60 -3.02
CA MET A 265 2.61 -21.66 -3.23
C MET A 265 3.40 -21.16 -2.01
N THR A 266 2.91 -20.14 -1.32
CA THR A 266 3.50 -19.65 -0.07
C THR A 266 3.42 -20.71 1.03
N MET A 267 2.29 -21.39 1.19
CA MET A 267 2.15 -22.50 2.12
C MET A 267 3.10 -23.67 1.77
N PHE A 268 3.19 -24.00 0.49
CA PHE A 268 4.11 -25.03 0.01
C PHE A 268 5.55 -24.64 0.32
N ASN A 269 5.97 -23.44 -0.05
CA ASN A 269 7.29 -22.90 0.23
C ASN A 269 7.63 -22.93 1.72
N SER A 270 6.70 -22.54 2.60
CA SER A 270 6.92 -22.55 4.05
C SER A 270 7.21 -23.92 4.64
N ARG A 271 6.66 -24.98 4.03
CA ARG A 271 6.96 -26.37 4.40
C ARG A 271 8.29 -26.87 3.84
N PHE A 272 8.61 -26.50 2.61
CA PHE A 272 9.81 -26.96 1.92
C PHE A 272 11.09 -26.26 2.38
N VAL A 273 11.02 -24.97 2.70
CA VAL A 273 12.19 -24.19 3.16
C VAL A 273 12.82 -24.81 4.42
N ARG A 274 12.00 -25.41 5.28
CA ARG A 274 12.50 -26.12 6.48
C ARG A 274 13.28 -27.40 6.16
N ARG A 275 13.01 -28.02 5.01
CA ARG A 275 13.66 -29.28 4.58
C ARG A 275 14.88 -29.03 3.69
N VAL A 276 14.80 -28.06 2.81
CA VAL A 276 15.80 -27.82 1.76
C VAL A 276 16.79 -26.72 2.14
N GLY A 277 16.38 -25.81 3.04
CA GLY A 277 17.14 -24.64 3.44
C GLY A 277 16.92 -23.44 2.51
N ALA A 278 16.86 -22.25 3.09
CA ALA A 278 16.53 -21.01 2.36
C ALA A 278 17.51 -20.74 1.19
N LEU A 279 18.81 -20.98 1.38
CA LEU A 279 19.84 -20.71 0.37
C LEU A 279 19.77 -21.62 -0.89
N ARG A 280 19.08 -22.75 -0.82
CA ARG A 280 18.89 -23.65 -1.98
C ARG A 280 17.57 -23.41 -2.70
N MET A 281 16.69 -22.60 -2.13
CA MET A 281 15.39 -22.26 -2.72
C MET A 281 15.38 -20.89 -3.41
N PHE A 282 16.48 -20.14 -3.27
CA PHE A 282 16.78 -18.94 -4.04
C PHE A 282 17.65 -19.30 -5.25
#